data_cd7d9a929adeb6951a52bcdbc39a59ef
#
_entry.id   cd7d9a929adeb6951a52bcdbc39a59ef
#
_cell.length_a   1.000
_cell.length_b   1.000
_cell.length_c   1.000
_cell.angle_alpha   90.00
_cell.angle_beta   90.00
_cell.angle_gamma   90.00
#
_symmetry.space_group_name_H-M   'P 1'
#
loop_
_entity.id
_entity.type
_entity.pdbx_description
1 polymer ?
#
loop_
_entity_poly.entity_id
_entity_poly.type
_entity_poly.pdbx_seq_one_letter_code
_entity_poly.pdbx_strand_id
1 'polypeptide(L)'
;FRNRWATGTKYCYYFNKSGVAIANRWLSYGGKRYYFLSNSRMATGWQKIGEYRYYFDKKTGALYTNAWVGKYYVNDSGRRTGQTRPDVKVNDNRYTYKSSSLNIDLRRKSTHNVPYWVALIKIKNSGQLKSALSYGTYGGARQTTSGAVSGNGGIIGVNGSAFSYQTGRPSPLGMCIKNGVIYGNYETSYSVMAVKYDGTIYTPEQGLKGEALLEEGVKDTYNFGPILIKDGQAQPAWSETAKYYPRTAVGMVKPGIYVLLVTDTGSYAGLNHWDLVNIFNSYGCQYAYNLDGGGSATLYYNGQVMNKLINNYERPCGDFLYFTN
;
A
#
# COMPACT_ATOMS: atom_id res chain seq x y z
N PHE A 1 -5.50 14.51 -51.83
CA PHE A 1 -5.01 14.92 -50.50
C PHE A 1 -3.58 15.40 -50.64
N ARG A 2 -3.27 16.65 -50.20
CA ARG A 2 -1.93 17.21 -50.14
C ARG A 2 -1.76 17.97 -48.82
N ASN A 3 -0.63 17.80 -48.14
CA ASN A 3 -0.32 18.42 -46.85
C ASN A 3 -1.43 18.30 -45.80
N ARG A 4 -2.07 17.15 -45.69
CA ARG A 4 -3.23 16.99 -44.80
C ARG A 4 -3.39 15.57 -44.26
N TRP A 5 -4.04 15.50 -43.14
CA TRP A 5 -4.48 14.26 -42.52
C TRP A 5 -5.64 13.63 -43.31
N ALA A 6 -5.64 12.32 -43.35
CA ALA A 6 -6.78 11.51 -43.74
C ALA A 6 -7.06 10.48 -42.66
N THR A 7 -8.26 10.57 -42.10
CA THR A 7 -8.72 9.69 -41.03
C THR A 7 -9.78 8.75 -41.58
N GLY A 8 -9.48 7.47 -41.60
CA GLY A 8 -10.46 6.42 -41.87
C GLY A 8 -11.09 5.93 -40.57
N THR A 9 -12.00 4.98 -40.66
CA THR A 9 -12.69 4.38 -39.50
C THR A 9 -11.72 3.69 -38.52
N LYS A 10 -10.58 3.22 -39.00
CA LYS A 10 -9.64 2.44 -38.20
C LYS A 10 -8.22 3.01 -38.13
N TYR A 11 -7.78 3.75 -39.17
CA TYR A 11 -6.38 4.22 -39.29
C TYR A 11 -6.33 5.67 -39.76
N CYS A 12 -5.25 6.38 -39.33
CA CYS A 12 -4.91 7.72 -39.78
C CYS A 12 -3.67 7.70 -40.68
N TYR A 13 -3.64 8.58 -41.66
CA TYR A 13 -2.57 8.76 -42.64
C TYR A 13 -2.26 10.25 -42.76
N TYR A 14 -1.06 10.59 -43.24
CA TYR A 14 -0.72 11.95 -43.64
C TYR A 14 -0.15 11.96 -45.05
N PHE A 15 -0.68 12.82 -45.90
CA PHE A 15 -0.25 13.00 -47.28
C PHE A 15 0.65 14.23 -47.38
N ASN A 16 1.82 14.07 -47.99
CA ASN A 16 2.80 15.14 -48.25
C ASN A 16 2.32 16.14 -49.32
N LYS A 17 3.18 17.11 -49.66
CA LYS A 17 2.91 18.12 -50.71
C LYS A 17 2.63 17.51 -52.08
N SER A 18 3.20 16.36 -52.38
CA SER A 18 3.02 15.63 -53.65
C SER A 18 1.81 14.72 -53.64
N GLY A 19 1.02 14.67 -52.52
CA GLY A 19 -0.12 13.82 -52.41
C GLY A 19 0.20 12.34 -52.11
N VAL A 20 1.46 12.06 -51.66
CA VAL A 20 1.89 10.70 -51.30
C VAL A 20 1.77 10.52 -49.79
N ALA A 21 1.20 9.39 -49.35
CA ALA A 21 1.13 9.03 -47.93
C ALA A 21 2.57 8.77 -47.42
N ILE A 22 2.94 9.43 -46.32
CA ILE A 22 4.27 9.24 -45.74
C ILE A 22 4.36 7.89 -45.01
N ALA A 23 5.53 7.25 -45.10
CA ALA A 23 5.84 5.99 -44.46
C ALA A 23 7.27 6.01 -43.86
N ASN A 24 7.49 5.26 -42.78
CA ASN A 24 8.77 5.17 -42.08
C ASN A 24 9.34 6.56 -41.71
N ARG A 25 8.47 7.52 -41.36
CA ARG A 25 8.89 8.92 -41.11
C ARG A 25 8.25 9.55 -39.91
N TRP A 26 9.01 10.40 -39.28
CA TRP A 26 8.52 11.33 -38.25
C TRP A 26 7.81 12.52 -38.90
N LEU A 27 6.75 12.99 -38.27
CA LEU A 27 6.03 14.22 -38.61
C LEU A 27 5.91 15.09 -37.36
N SER A 28 6.34 16.35 -37.47
CA SER A 28 6.01 17.39 -36.48
C SER A 28 4.80 18.19 -37.02
N TYR A 29 3.73 18.23 -36.26
CA TYR A 29 2.50 18.90 -36.67
C TYR A 29 1.76 19.42 -35.43
N GLY A 30 1.37 20.70 -35.44
CA GLY A 30 0.62 21.30 -34.33
C GLY A 30 1.35 21.21 -32.96
N GLY A 31 2.68 21.38 -32.95
CA GLY A 31 3.48 21.28 -31.71
C GLY A 31 3.65 19.87 -31.16
N LYS A 32 3.15 18.84 -31.86
CA LYS A 32 3.25 17.43 -31.48
C LYS A 32 4.06 16.65 -32.51
N ARG A 33 4.60 15.50 -32.08
CA ARG A 33 5.35 14.59 -32.95
C ARG A 33 4.56 13.31 -33.17
N TYR A 34 4.60 12.80 -34.39
CA TYR A 34 3.94 11.58 -34.85
C TYR A 34 4.93 10.72 -35.62
N TYR A 35 4.65 9.44 -35.75
CA TYR A 35 5.41 8.55 -36.63
C TYR A 35 4.46 7.75 -37.51
N PHE A 36 4.84 7.52 -38.77
CA PHE A 36 4.10 6.70 -39.73
C PHE A 36 4.89 5.43 -40.03
N LEU A 37 4.23 4.29 -39.83
CA LEU A 37 4.81 2.96 -40.03
C LEU A 37 5.10 2.70 -41.52
N SER A 38 5.74 1.56 -41.84
CA SER A 38 6.05 1.17 -43.23
C SER A 38 4.80 1.07 -44.13
N ASN A 39 3.64 0.79 -43.57
CA ASN A 39 2.35 0.74 -44.27
C ASN A 39 1.61 2.09 -44.29
N SER A 40 2.32 3.19 -44.03
CA SER A 40 1.80 4.57 -43.94
C SER A 40 0.77 4.83 -42.83
N ARG A 41 0.50 3.89 -41.94
CA ARG A 41 -0.43 4.11 -40.83
C ARG A 41 0.25 4.90 -39.72
N MET A 42 -0.51 5.82 -39.11
CA MET A 42 -0.04 6.53 -37.92
C MET A 42 0.21 5.53 -36.77
N ALA A 43 1.38 5.63 -36.15
CA ALA A 43 1.78 4.82 -34.99
C ALA A 43 0.90 5.15 -33.78
N THR A 44 0.49 4.12 -33.02
CA THR A 44 -0.19 4.21 -31.73
C THR A 44 0.34 3.16 -30.79
N GLY A 45 0.27 3.43 -29.47
CA GLY A 45 0.80 2.52 -28.48
C GLY A 45 2.33 2.41 -28.53
N TRP A 46 2.88 1.31 -28.00
CA TRP A 46 4.33 1.05 -28.04
C TRP A 46 4.81 0.63 -29.43
N GLN A 47 5.79 1.35 -29.93
CA GLN A 47 6.46 1.05 -31.20
C GLN A 47 7.97 0.99 -31.02
N LYS A 48 8.63 0.06 -31.71
CA LYS A 48 10.08 0.02 -31.84
C LYS A 48 10.45 0.73 -33.16
N ILE A 49 11.24 1.80 -33.06
CA ILE A 49 11.69 2.61 -34.19
C ILE A 49 13.23 2.70 -34.09
N GLY A 50 13.92 2.05 -34.98
CA GLY A 50 15.36 1.83 -34.84
C GLY A 50 15.68 1.01 -33.60
N GLU A 51 16.63 1.45 -32.79
CA GLU A 51 17.04 0.77 -31.56
C GLU A 51 16.15 1.11 -30.33
N TYR A 52 15.32 2.16 -30.43
CA TYR A 52 14.57 2.69 -29.30
C TYR A 52 13.09 2.30 -29.34
N ARG A 53 12.47 2.27 -28.15
CA ARG A 53 11.03 2.14 -28.00
C ARG A 53 10.42 3.48 -27.68
N TYR A 54 9.28 3.80 -28.34
CA TYR A 54 8.49 5.01 -28.20
C TYR A 54 7.05 4.66 -27.87
N TYR A 55 6.35 5.55 -27.20
CA TYR A 55 4.92 5.40 -26.97
C TYR A 55 4.14 6.53 -27.59
N PHE A 56 3.14 6.18 -28.37
CA PHE A 56 2.22 7.11 -29.01
C PHE A 56 0.84 6.97 -28.40
N ASP A 57 0.19 8.10 -28.12
CA ASP A 57 -1.16 8.12 -27.60
C ASP A 57 -2.11 7.25 -28.46
N LYS A 58 -2.92 6.40 -27.82
CA LYS A 58 -3.77 5.44 -28.54
C LYS A 58 -4.88 6.10 -29.34
N LYS A 59 -5.32 7.30 -28.94
CA LYS A 59 -6.41 8.02 -29.61
C LYS A 59 -5.89 9.02 -30.63
N THR A 60 -4.88 9.80 -30.25
CA THR A 60 -4.38 10.93 -31.04
C THR A 60 -3.14 10.60 -31.87
N GLY A 61 -2.40 9.53 -31.55
CA GLY A 61 -1.13 9.17 -32.16
C GLY A 61 0.03 10.10 -31.78
N ALA A 62 -0.16 11.05 -30.87
CA ALA A 62 0.88 11.96 -30.44
C ALA A 62 1.96 11.24 -29.60
N LEU A 63 3.23 11.53 -29.86
CA LEU A 63 4.35 11.01 -29.09
C LEU A 63 4.29 11.48 -27.62
N TYR A 64 4.45 10.57 -26.70
CA TYR A 64 4.64 10.88 -25.27
C TYR A 64 6.11 11.24 -25.03
N THR A 65 6.33 12.32 -24.29
CA THR A 65 7.65 12.79 -23.85
C THR A 65 7.61 13.16 -22.38
N ASN A 66 8.72 12.99 -21.64
CA ASN A 66 8.86 13.28 -20.22
C ASN A 66 7.69 12.72 -19.39
N ALA A 67 7.32 11.48 -19.64
CA ALA A 67 6.10 10.89 -19.08
C ALA A 67 6.26 9.42 -18.69
N TRP A 68 5.46 9.00 -17.72
CA TRP A 68 5.28 7.59 -17.39
C TRP A 68 4.20 6.95 -18.25
N VAL A 69 4.51 5.81 -18.84
CA VAL A 69 3.59 4.97 -19.61
C VAL A 69 3.52 3.60 -18.94
N GLY A 70 2.53 3.42 -18.07
CA GLY A 70 2.52 2.29 -17.14
C GLY A 70 3.77 2.33 -16.26
N LYS A 71 4.54 1.25 -16.23
CA LYS A 71 5.79 1.15 -15.44
C LYS A 71 7.04 1.73 -16.11
N TYR A 72 6.97 2.23 -17.33
CA TYR A 72 8.14 2.70 -18.09
C TYR A 72 8.14 4.21 -18.25
N TYR A 73 9.29 4.83 -18.08
CA TYR A 73 9.49 6.26 -18.35
C TYR A 73 9.99 6.48 -19.79
N VAL A 74 9.40 7.48 -20.45
CA VAL A 74 9.91 8.02 -21.73
C VAL A 74 10.48 9.41 -21.49
N ASN A 75 11.68 9.67 -22.01
CA ASN A 75 12.40 10.93 -21.82
C ASN A 75 11.85 12.07 -22.73
N ASP A 76 12.55 13.21 -22.76
CA ASP A 76 12.25 14.38 -23.59
C ASP A 76 12.19 14.08 -25.10
N SER A 77 13.01 13.16 -25.57
CA SER A 77 12.99 12.69 -26.95
C SER A 77 11.91 11.65 -27.23
N GLY A 78 11.15 11.24 -26.22
CA GLY A 78 10.12 10.18 -26.26
C GLY A 78 10.68 8.77 -26.22
N ARG A 79 12.00 8.59 -26.02
CA ARG A 79 12.62 7.26 -25.93
C ARG A 79 12.34 6.62 -24.59
N ARG A 80 11.92 5.36 -24.57
CA ARG A 80 11.84 4.58 -23.35
C ARG A 80 13.22 4.50 -22.71
N THR A 81 13.31 4.89 -21.43
CA THR A 81 14.53 4.75 -20.62
C THR A 81 14.55 3.38 -19.93
N GLY A 82 15.65 3.08 -19.23
CA GLY A 82 15.74 1.94 -18.31
C GLY A 82 14.98 2.14 -17.00
N GLN A 83 14.46 3.36 -16.73
CA GLN A 83 13.73 3.66 -15.52
C GLN A 83 12.39 2.91 -15.48
N THR A 84 12.11 2.28 -14.36
CA THR A 84 10.84 1.61 -14.09
C THR A 84 10.19 2.20 -12.86
N ARG A 85 8.87 2.44 -12.95
CA ARG A 85 8.09 2.88 -11.82
C ARG A 85 7.95 1.72 -10.83
N PRO A 86 8.24 1.91 -9.54
CA PRO A 86 8.12 0.85 -8.55
C PRO A 86 6.65 0.44 -8.33
N ASP A 87 5.71 1.39 -8.37
CA ASP A 87 4.28 1.14 -8.17
C ASP A 87 3.53 0.99 -9.50
N VAL A 88 2.68 -0.01 -9.59
CA VAL A 88 1.81 -0.27 -10.75
C VAL A 88 0.40 -0.59 -10.29
N LYS A 89 -0.58 0.19 -10.76
CA LYS A 89 -1.99 -0.21 -10.71
C LYS A 89 -2.21 -1.27 -11.79
N VAL A 90 -2.41 -2.52 -11.37
CA VAL A 90 -2.67 -3.64 -12.31
C VAL A 90 -4.11 -3.57 -12.80
N ASN A 91 -5.06 -3.35 -11.87
CA ASN A 91 -6.48 -3.08 -12.10
C ASN A 91 -7.08 -2.45 -10.83
N ASP A 92 -8.38 -2.22 -10.78
CA ASP A 92 -9.05 -1.59 -9.63
C ASP A 92 -8.99 -2.41 -8.34
N ASN A 93 -8.71 -3.71 -8.45
CA ASN A 93 -8.60 -4.63 -7.32
C ASN A 93 -7.16 -5.10 -7.04
N ARG A 94 -6.15 -4.57 -7.76
CA ARG A 94 -4.77 -4.99 -7.56
C ARG A 94 -3.76 -3.90 -7.88
N TYR A 95 -2.86 -3.67 -6.92
CA TYR A 95 -1.71 -2.78 -7.02
C TYR A 95 -0.44 -3.55 -6.66
N THR A 96 0.67 -3.21 -7.29
CA THR A 96 1.98 -3.79 -6.96
C THR A 96 3.01 -2.68 -6.81
N TYR A 97 3.87 -2.81 -5.81
CA TYR A 97 5.08 -2.00 -5.66
C TYR A 97 6.29 -2.93 -5.72
N LYS A 98 7.28 -2.61 -6.52
CA LYS A 98 8.47 -3.45 -6.68
C LYS A 98 9.72 -2.59 -6.82
N SER A 99 10.56 -2.63 -5.80
CA SER A 99 11.89 -2.02 -5.79
C SER A 99 12.97 -3.08 -5.52
N SER A 100 14.20 -2.65 -5.30
CA SER A 100 15.30 -3.54 -4.90
C SER A 100 15.20 -4.04 -3.46
N SER A 101 14.41 -3.37 -2.61
CA SER A 101 14.33 -3.63 -1.16
C SER A 101 12.92 -3.92 -0.66
N LEU A 102 11.87 -3.49 -1.37
CA LEU A 102 10.47 -3.61 -0.97
C LEU A 102 9.63 -4.18 -2.12
N ASN A 103 8.87 -5.25 -1.84
CA ASN A 103 7.85 -5.76 -2.74
C ASN A 103 6.50 -5.81 -2.04
N ILE A 104 5.46 -5.26 -2.68
CA ILE A 104 4.08 -5.28 -2.19
C ILE A 104 3.18 -5.84 -3.30
N ASP A 105 2.33 -6.80 -2.97
CA ASP A 105 1.20 -7.23 -3.79
C ASP A 105 -0.07 -6.94 -2.99
N LEU A 106 -0.72 -5.81 -3.27
CA LEU A 106 -1.93 -5.34 -2.62
C LEU A 106 -3.13 -5.74 -3.47
N ARG A 107 -4.07 -6.46 -2.86
CA ARG A 107 -5.27 -6.98 -3.53
C ARG A 107 -6.53 -6.65 -2.74
N ARG A 108 -7.57 -6.27 -3.47
CA ARG A 108 -8.94 -6.24 -2.98
C ARG A 108 -9.59 -7.59 -3.20
N LYS A 109 -10.09 -8.20 -2.14
CA LYS A 109 -10.78 -9.49 -2.14
C LYS A 109 -12.10 -9.37 -1.37
N SER A 110 -12.87 -10.44 -1.31
CA SER A 110 -14.07 -10.55 -0.46
C SER A 110 -14.20 -11.93 0.14
N THR A 111 -14.80 -12.01 1.32
CA THR A 111 -15.30 -13.24 1.94
C THR A 111 -16.66 -12.94 2.56
N HIS A 112 -17.61 -13.86 2.50
CA HIS A 112 -19.00 -13.65 2.94
C HIS A 112 -19.62 -12.32 2.43
N ASN A 113 -19.31 -11.94 1.17
CA ASN A 113 -19.69 -10.66 0.55
C ASN A 113 -19.11 -9.39 1.24
N VAL A 114 -18.18 -9.55 2.18
CA VAL A 114 -17.48 -8.44 2.82
C VAL A 114 -16.16 -8.19 2.08
N PRO A 115 -16.00 -7.04 1.43
CA PRO A 115 -14.76 -6.69 0.77
C PRO A 115 -13.68 -6.29 1.79
N TYR A 116 -12.43 -6.59 1.47
CA TYR A 116 -11.24 -6.21 2.22
C TYR A 116 -10.02 -6.03 1.31
N TRP A 117 -9.10 -5.20 1.75
CA TRP A 117 -7.77 -5.10 1.17
C TRP A 117 -6.79 -5.97 1.95
N VAL A 118 -5.96 -6.70 1.22
CA VAL A 118 -4.88 -7.51 1.79
C VAL A 118 -3.60 -7.27 1.01
N ALA A 119 -2.50 -6.99 1.73
CA ALA A 119 -1.18 -6.76 1.16
C ALA A 119 -0.20 -7.84 1.63
N LEU A 120 0.41 -8.57 0.69
CA LEU A 120 1.62 -9.35 0.96
C LEU A 120 2.83 -8.44 0.76
N ILE A 121 3.64 -8.28 1.82
CA ILE A 121 4.76 -7.35 1.87
C ILE A 121 6.04 -8.13 2.13
N LYS A 122 7.04 -7.92 1.28
CA LYS A 122 8.38 -8.51 1.43
C LYS A 122 9.41 -7.38 1.51
N ILE A 123 10.14 -7.34 2.59
CA ILE A 123 11.22 -6.38 2.84
C ILE A 123 12.57 -7.09 2.87
N LYS A 124 13.62 -6.38 2.48
CA LYS A 124 15.00 -6.89 2.51
C LYS A 124 15.67 -6.65 3.85
N ASN A 125 15.29 -5.57 4.54
CA ASN A 125 15.85 -5.15 5.81
C ASN A 125 14.72 -4.92 6.83
N SER A 126 14.85 -5.47 8.02
CA SER A 126 13.87 -5.31 9.12
C SER A 126 13.63 -3.85 9.51
N GLY A 127 14.60 -2.98 9.31
CA GLY A 127 14.46 -1.54 9.50
C GLY A 127 13.42 -0.86 8.57
N GLN A 128 12.91 -1.55 7.56
CA GLN A 128 11.84 -1.04 6.69
C GLN A 128 10.44 -1.20 7.31
N LEU A 129 10.26 -2.08 8.30
CA LEU A 129 9.08 -2.14 9.16
C LEU A 129 9.24 -1.06 10.24
N LYS A 130 8.39 -0.06 10.22
CA LYS A 130 8.46 1.16 11.02
C LYS A 130 7.22 1.35 11.86
N SER A 131 7.37 2.15 12.90
CA SER A 131 6.26 2.71 13.67
C SER A 131 6.38 4.22 13.80
N ALA A 132 5.26 4.88 14.09
CA ALA A 132 5.25 6.29 14.46
C ALA A 132 4.18 6.55 15.51
N LEU A 133 4.45 7.48 16.43
CA LEU A 133 3.43 8.16 17.21
C LEU A 133 2.81 9.26 16.37
N SER A 134 1.57 9.60 16.70
CA SER A 134 0.88 10.75 16.12
C SER A 134 1.69 12.03 16.36
N TYR A 135 2.08 12.72 15.27
CA TYR A 135 2.97 13.89 15.29
C TYR A 135 4.28 13.68 16.07
N GLY A 136 4.73 12.42 16.22
CA GLY A 136 5.93 12.07 17.00
C GLY A 136 5.77 12.23 18.51
N THR A 137 4.57 12.43 19.05
CA THR A 137 4.31 12.78 20.44
C THR A 137 3.38 11.80 21.13
N TYR A 138 3.76 11.28 22.28
CA TYR A 138 2.92 10.45 23.12
C TYR A 138 1.90 11.31 23.91
N GLY A 139 0.62 10.93 23.88
CA GLY A 139 -0.43 11.67 24.59
C GLY A 139 -0.83 13.00 23.95
N GLY A 140 -0.25 13.35 22.81
CA GLY A 140 -0.56 14.57 22.06
C GLY A 140 -1.81 14.48 21.17
N ALA A 141 -1.89 15.43 20.22
CA ALA A 141 -2.93 15.43 19.18
C ALA A 141 -2.86 14.16 18.35
N ARG A 142 -4.00 13.70 17.85
CA ARG A 142 -4.08 12.52 16.97
C ARG A 142 -3.98 12.93 15.51
N GLN A 143 -3.41 12.04 14.71
CA GLN A 143 -3.14 12.25 13.28
C GLN A 143 -3.87 11.19 12.46
N THR A 144 -4.24 11.51 11.23
CA THR A 144 -4.76 10.51 10.29
C THR A 144 -3.67 9.51 9.91
N THR A 145 -4.05 8.27 9.65
CA THR A 145 -3.12 7.23 9.19
C THR A 145 -2.41 7.64 7.91
N SER A 146 -3.16 8.19 6.94
CA SER A 146 -2.60 8.68 5.68
C SER A 146 -1.58 9.78 5.91
N GLY A 147 -1.88 10.76 6.78
CA GLY A 147 -0.97 11.86 7.10
C GLY A 147 0.29 11.39 7.82
N ALA A 148 0.15 10.46 8.78
CA ALA A 148 1.30 9.91 9.52
C ALA A 148 2.19 9.05 8.64
N VAL A 149 1.61 8.09 7.89
CA VAL A 149 2.39 7.18 7.05
C VAL A 149 3.09 7.94 5.93
N SER A 150 2.39 8.84 5.22
CA SER A 150 3.00 9.64 4.15
C SER A 150 4.06 10.60 4.68
N GLY A 151 3.79 11.29 5.79
CA GLY A 151 4.73 12.24 6.40
C GLY A 151 6.03 11.59 6.91
N ASN A 152 6.01 10.28 7.18
CA ASN A 152 7.18 9.49 7.57
C ASN A 152 7.79 8.67 6.40
N GLY A 153 7.42 8.98 5.15
CA GLY A 153 7.96 8.31 3.97
C GLY A 153 7.49 6.86 3.78
N GLY A 154 6.36 6.49 4.42
CA GLY A 154 5.77 5.16 4.28
C GLY A 154 5.16 4.96 2.90
N ILE A 155 5.38 3.78 2.35
CA ILE A 155 4.75 3.34 1.08
C ILE A 155 3.39 2.69 1.36
N ILE A 156 3.28 1.89 2.42
CA ILE A 156 2.06 1.26 2.87
C ILE A 156 2.04 1.25 4.40
N GLY A 157 0.88 1.48 4.98
CA GLY A 157 0.72 1.43 6.42
C GLY A 157 -0.73 1.46 6.88
N VAL A 158 -0.90 1.19 8.17
CA VAL A 158 -2.20 1.08 8.83
C VAL A 158 -2.17 1.80 10.19
N ASN A 159 -3.34 2.07 10.75
CA ASN A 159 -3.51 2.47 12.14
C ASN A 159 -3.02 1.36 13.09
N GLY A 160 -2.69 1.73 14.32
CA GLY A 160 -2.09 0.81 15.30
C GLY A 160 -3.01 0.45 16.46
N SER A 161 -2.64 0.91 17.65
CA SER A 161 -3.17 0.54 18.95
C SER A 161 -4.52 1.18 19.30
N ALA A 162 -5.16 0.67 20.36
CA ALA A 162 -6.19 1.39 21.09
C ALA A 162 -5.64 2.71 21.66
N PHE A 163 -6.46 3.74 21.68
CA PHE A 163 -6.08 5.06 22.15
C PHE A 163 -7.22 5.77 22.91
N SER A 164 -6.86 6.75 23.75
CA SER A 164 -7.83 7.61 24.41
C SER A 164 -8.24 8.77 23.52
N TYR A 165 -9.54 9.10 23.52
CA TYR A 165 -10.08 10.31 22.87
C TYR A 165 -9.85 11.58 23.71
N GLN A 166 -9.56 11.44 25.01
CA GLN A 166 -9.39 12.58 25.91
C GLN A 166 -7.98 13.17 25.74
N THR A 167 -7.91 14.49 25.59
CA THR A 167 -6.63 15.22 25.57
C THR A 167 -5.91 15.07 26.91
N GLY A 168 -4.59 14.92 26.86
CA GLY A 168 -3.76 14.73 28.07
C GLY A 168 -3.83 13.34 28.69
N ARG A 169 -4.55 12.38 28.08
CA ARG A 169 -4.54 10.97 28.48
C ARG A 169 -3.51 10.20 27.66
N PRO A 170 -2.94 9.11 28.24
CA PRO A 170 -2.03 8.23 27.50
C PRO A 170 -2.61 7.80 26.14
N SER A 171 -1.83 7.93 25.09
CA SER A 171 -2.26 7.57 23.72
C SER A 171 -1.01 7.32 22.86
N PRO A 172 -0.74 6.07 22.43
CA PRO A 172 -1.55 4.83 22.63
C PRO A 172 -1.72 4.40 24.08
N LEU A 173 -2.72 3.52 24.34
CA LEU A 173 -2.96 2.95 25.66
C LEU A 173 -1.98 1.79 25.95
N GLY A 174 -1.63 1.60 27.23
CA GLY A 174 -0.91 0.43 27.72
C GLY A 174 0.62 0.49 27.52
N MET A 175 1.20 -0.66 27.18
CA MET A 175 2.62 -0.79 26.87
C MET A 175 2.92 -0.09 25.54
N CYS A 176 3.59 1.03 25.59
CA CYS A 176 3.96 1.81 24.40
C CYS A 176 5.47 1.97 24.28
N ILE A 177 6.07 1.14 23.45
CA ILE A 177 7.47 1.28 23.02
C ILE A 177 7.44 1.68 21.54
N LYS A 178 8.18 2.71 21.15
CA LYS A 178 8.36 3.13 19.77
C LYS A 178 9.82 3.45 19.49
N ASN A 179 10.37 2.79 18.48
CA ASN A 179 11.79 2.90 18.11
C ASN A 179 12.75 2.69 19.30
N GLY A 180 12.45 1.76 20.21
CA GLY A 180 13.26 1.45 21.39
C GLY A 180 13.12 2.45 22.55
N VAL A 181 12.14 3.35 22.52
CA VAL A 181 11.85 4.29 23.61
C VAL A 181 10.54 3.91 24.28
N ILE A 182 10.55 3.78 25.61
CA ILE A 182 9.36 3.51 26.43
C ILE A 182 8.61 4.82 26.66
N TYR A 183 7.36 4.89 26.25
CA TYR A 183 6.44 6.01 26.47
C TYR A 183 5.32 5.66 27.45
N GLY A 184 4.81 4.43 27.38
CA GLY A 184 3.80 3.89 28.29
C GLY A 184 4.26 2.53 28.80
N ASN A 185 4.16 2.33 30.12
CA ASN A 185 4.64 1.12 30.81
C ASN A 185 3.62 0.67 31.87
N TYR A 186 2.38 0.43 31.43
CA TYR A 186 1.29 -0.02 32.30
C TYR A 186 0.43 -1.06 31.62
N GLU A 187 -0.19 -1.91 32.41
CA GLU A 187 -1.07 -2.97 31.94
C GLU A 187 -2.45 -2.44 31.55
N THR A 188 -3.05 -3.09 30.57
CA THR A 188 -4.44 -2.92 30.16
C THR A 188 -5.07 -4.30 29.93
N SER A 189 -6.38 -4.35 29.70
CA SER A 189 -7.06 -5.58 29.27
C SER A 189 -6.70 -6.01 27.83
N TYR A 190 -5.98 -5.18 27.09
CA TYR A 190 -5.54 -5.47 25.73
C TYR A 190 -4.31 -6.39 25.75
N SER A 191 -4.27 -7.33 24.81
CA SER A 191 -3.02 -8.06 24.54
C SER A 191 -1.99 -7.14 23.90
N VAL A 192 -0.72 -7.49 24.02
CA VAL A 192 0.41 -6.74 23.46
C VAL A 192 0.98 -7.51 22.28
N MET A 193 1.15 -6.83 21.16
CA MET A 193 1.99 -7.28 20.06
C MET A 193 3.32 -6.53 20.14
N ALA A 194 4.45 -7.25 20.13
CA ALA A 194 5.78 -6.70 20.12
C ALA A 194 6.47 -6.96 18.78
N VAL A 195 7.28 -5.99 18.33
CA VAL A 195 8.10 -6.06 17.12
C VAL A 195 9.56 -5.90 17.53
N LYS A 196 10.41 -6.88 17.23
CA LYS A 196 11.86 -6.83 17.50
C LYS A 196 12.63 -6.10 16.39
N TYR A 197 13.87 -5.74 16.68
CA TYR A 197 14.78 -5.13 15.70
C TYR A 197 15.08 -6.03 14.50
N ASP A 198 15.02 -7.35 14.66
CA ASP A 198 15.18 -8.32 13.56
C ASP A 198 13.95 -8.47 12.68
N GLY A 199 12.83 -7.83 13.05
CA GLY A 199 11.55 -7.88 12.35
C GLY A 199 10.61 -9.00 12.83
N THR A 200 11.00 -9.75 13.86
CA THR A 200 10.11 -10.73 14.50
C THR A 200 8.92 -10.01 15.14
N ILE A 201 7.72 -10.52 14.91
CA ILE A 201 6.49 -10.10 15.59
C ILE A 201 6.03 -11.23 16.48
N TYR A 202 5.74 -10.93 17.74
CA TYR A 202 5.31 -11.91 18.73
C TYR A 202 4.45 -11.26 19.83
N THR A 203 3.86 -12.07 20.70
CA THR A 203 3.22 -11.60 21.93
C THR A 203 4.12 -11.94 23.10
N PRO A 204 4.61 -10.94 23.86
CA PRO A 204 5.39 -11.17 25.06
C PRO A 204 4.55 -11.82 26.17
N GLU A 205 5.22 -12.34 27.19
CA GLU A 205 4.56 -12.80 28.40
C GLU A 205 3.83 -11.65 29.08
N GLN A 206 2.67 -11.98 29.68
CA GLN A 206 1.89 -10.98 30.39
C GLN A 206 2.64 -10.49 31.62
N GLY A 207 2.56 -9.19 31.89
CA GLY A 207 3.19 -8.56 33.05
C GLY A 207 4.64 -8.12 32.85
N LEU A 208 5.26 -8.43 31.69
CA LEU A 208 6.61 -7.91 31.40
C LEU A 208 6.60 -6.37 31.31
N LYS A 209 7.60 -5.76 31.95
CA LYS A 209 7.83 -4.33 31.89
C LYS A 209 8.58 -3.93 30.61
N GLY A 210 8.49 -2.66 30.27
CA GLY A 210 9.09 -2.14 29.03
C GLY A 210 10.60 -2.35 28.97
N GLU A 211 11.29 -2.26 30.11
CA GLU A 211 12.74 -2.47 30.23
C GLU A 211 13.12 -3.90 29.83
N ALA A 212 12.40 -4.91 30.35
CA ALA A 212 12.62 -6.30 29.98
C ALA A 212 12.35 -6.56 28.50
N LEU A 213 11.34 -5.90 27.92
CA LEU A 213 11.06 -5.98 26.49
C LEU A 213 12.19 -5.37 25.64
N LEU A 214 12.80 -4.26 26.10
CA LEU A 214 13.97 -3.69 25.42
C LEU A 214 15.17 -4.64 25.46
N GLU A 215 15.41 -5.33 26.58
CA GLU A 215 16.45 -6.35 26.71
C GLU A 215 16.22 -7.54 25.75
N GLU A 216 14.95 -7.91 25.48
CA GLU A 216 14.60 -8.90 24.47
C GLU A 216 14.79 -8.39 23.03
N GLY A 217 15.16 -7.15 22.81
CA GLY A 217 15.33 -6.52 21.51
C GLY A 217 14.03 -6.00 20.88
N VAL A 218 13.00 -5.72 21.68
CA VAL A 218 11.77 -5.09 21.20
C VAL A 218 12.03 -3.62 20.88
N LYS A 219 11.59 -3.20 19.71
CA LYS A 219 11.66 -1.80 19.28
C LYS A 219 10.31 -1.10 19.28
N ASP A 220 9.21 -1.84 19.04
CA ASP A 220 7.86 -1.29 18.94
C ASP A 220 6.84 -2.24 19.60
N THR A 221 5.79 -1.67 20.22
CA THR A 221 4.65 -2.42 20.73
C THR A 221 3.34 -1.83 20.25
N TYR A 222 2.31 -2.68 20.17
CA TYR A 222 0.92 -2.32 19.84
C TYR A 222 -0.05 -3.04 20.79
N ASN A 223 -1.11 -2.35 21.19
CA ASN A 223 -2.08 -2.85 22.15
C ASN A 223 -3.49 -2.79 21.58
N PHE A 224 -4.11 -3.92 21.39
CA PHE A 224 -5.52 -4.10 21.05
C PHE A 224 -5.91 -5.57 21.21
N GLY A 225 -5.71 -6.39 20.18
CA GLY A 225 -6.02 -7.80 20.18
C GLY A 225 -7.39 -8.15 19.56
N PRO A 226 -7.72 -9.41 19.61
CA PRO A 226 -6.93 -10.52 20.15
C PRO A 226 -5.75 -10.93 19.25
N ILE A 227 -4.89 -11.79 19.81
CA ILE A 227 -3.94 -12.59 19.02
C ILE A 227 -4.78 -13.56 18.19
N LEU A 228 -4.57 -13.59 16.88
CA LEU A 228 -5.30 -14.44 15.94
C LEU A 228 -4.58 -15.76 15.68
N ILE A 229 -3.28 -15.70 15.46
CA ILE A 229 -2.39 -16.85 15.21
C ILE A 229 -1.13 -16.66 16.06
N LYS A 230 -0.69 -17.71 16.72
CA LYS A 230 0.59 -17.81 17.43
C LYS A 230 1.24 -19.15 17.09
N ASP A 231 2.50 -19.11 16.68
CA ASP A 231 3.30 -20.29 16.29
C ASP A 231 2.57 -21.17 15.22
N GLY A 232 1.94 -20.51 14.26
CA GLY A 232 1.16 -21.13 13.19
C GLY A 232 -0.19 -21.70 13.62
N GLN A 233 -0.55 -21.57 14.90
CA GLN A 233 -1.78 -22.10 15.45
C GLN A 233 -2.81 -21.01 15.70
N ALA A 234 -4.05 -21.20 15.21
CA ALA A 234 -5.17 -20.35 15.52
C ALA A 234 -5.40 -20.29 17.02
N GLN A 235 -5.56 -19.09 17.57
CA GLN A 235 -5.82 -18.93 19.00
C GLN A 235 -7.31 -19.14 19.31
N PRO A 236 -7.67 -19.56 20.55
CA PRO A 236 -9.04 -19.87 20.90
C PRO A 236 -9.94 -18.64 20.75
N ALA A 237 -11.21 -18.90 20.41
CA ALA A 237 -12.22 -17.91 20.20
C ALA A 237 -12.57 -17.17 21.51
N TRP A 238 -12.47 -15.85 21.51
CA TRP A 238 -13.00 -14.99 22.54
C TRP A 238 -14.52 -14.77 22.32
N SER A 239 -15.26 -14.38 23.34
CA SER A 239 -16.70 -14.10 23.22
C SER A 239 -17.05 -13.06 22.13
N GLU A 240 -16.09 -12.20 21.77
CA GLU A 240 -16.22 -11.20 20.73
C GLU A 240 -15.79 -11.67 19.32
N THR A 241 -15.26 -12.88 19.16
CA THR A 241 -14.80 -13.38 17.86
C THR A 241 -15.90 -13.51 16.83
N ALA A 242 -17.15 -13.72 17.26
CA ALA A 242 -18.31 -13.80 16.40
C ALA A 242 -18.79 -12.43 15.86
N LYS A 243 -18.35 -11.32 16.45
CA LYS A 243 -18.79 -9.98 16.03
C LYS A 243 -18.14 -9.59 14.70
N TYR A 244 -18.97 -9.07 13.81
CA TYR A 244 -18.56 -8.56 12.51
C TYR A 244 -18.32 -7.05 12.59
N TYR A 245 -17.06 -6.63 12.47
CA TYR A 245 -16.66 -5.22 12.49
C TYR A 245 -15.63 -4.91 11.39
N PRO A 246 -15.48 -3.64 11.01
CA PRO A 246 -14.31 -3.21 10.27
C PRO A 246 -13.04 -3.55 11.05
N ARG A 247 -12.09 -4.20 10.39
CA ARG A 247 -10.87 -4.71 11.01
C ARG A 247 -9.62 -4.13 10.36
N THR A 248 -8.63 -3.92 11.20
CA THR A 248 -7.23 -3.76 10.79
C THR A 248 -6.44 -4.88 11.45
N ALA A 249 -5.64 -5.60 10.70
CA ALA A 249 -4.84 -6.69 11.23
C ALA A 249 -3.50 -6.82 10.51
N VAL A 250 -2.53 -7.37 11.24
CA VAL A 250 -1.19 -7.64 10.73
C VAL A 250 -0.81 -9.09 10.98
N GLY A 251 -0.15 -9.72 10.02
CA GLY A 251 0.42 -11.06 10.15
C GLY A 251 1.88 -11.08 9.73
N MET A 252 2.62 -12.06 10.24
CA MET A 252 4.00 -12.36 9.87
C MET A 252 4.08 -13.82 9.45
N VAL A 253 4.55 -14.05 8.22
CA VAL A 253 4.89 -15.40 7.72
C VAL A 253 6.23 -15.82 8.31
N LYS A 254 7.20 -14.94 8.28
CA LYS A 254 8.52 -14.97 8.93
C LYS A 254 9.10 -13.55 8.90
N PRO A 255 10.15 -13.26 9.66
CA PRO A 255 10.84 -11.98 9.55
C PRO A 255 11.14 -11.62 8.09
N GLY A 256 10.78 -10.41 7.68
CA GLY A 256 10.87 -9.93 6.30
C GLY A 256 9.68 -10.21 5.40
N ILE A 257 8.68 -11.03 5.81
CA ILE A 257 7.46 -11.28 5.04
C ILE A 257 6.23 -11.09 5.92
N TYR A 258 5.43 -10.08 5.59
CA TYR A 258 4.29 -9.64 6.38
C TYR A 258 3.01 -9.56 5.54
N VAL A 259 1.88 -9.57 6.23
CA VAL A 259 0.55 -9.42 5.63
C VAL A 259 -0.19 -8.33 6.39
N LEU A 260 -0.67 -7.30 5.70
CA LEU A 260 -1.63 -6.33 6.25
C LEU A 260 -3.01 -6.61 5.70
N LEU A 261 -4.04 -6.46 6.53
CA LEU A 261 -5.43 -6.59 6.13
C LEU A 261 -6.25 -5.44 6.70
N VAL A 262 -7.10 -4.83 5.87
CA VAL A 262 -8.11 -3.84 6.31
C VAL A 262 -9.41 -4.09 5.58
N THR A 263 -10.55 -4.11 6.31
CA THR A 263 -11.89 -4.21 5.73
C THR A 263 -12.25 -2.99 4.89
N ASP A 264 -13.04 -3.19 3.84
CA ASP A 264 -13.37 -2.16 2.83
C ASP A 264 -14.88 -2.01 2.66
N THR A 265 -15.59 -1.71 3.76
CA THR A 265 -17.06 -1.66 3.76
C THR A 265 -17.64 -0.25 3.75
N GLY A 266 -16.93 0.73 4.32
CA GLY A 266 -17.46 2.10 4.53
C GLY A 266 -18.60 2.17 5.56
N SER A 267 -18.82 1.09 6.29
CA SER A 267 -19.88 0.93 7.31
C SER A 267 -19.34 0.13 8.48
N TYR A 268 -20.16 -0.09 9.52
CA TYR A 268 -19.81 -0.96 10.64
C TYR A 268 -19.90 -2.46 10.32
N ALA A 269 -20.34 -2.86 9.12
CA ALA A 269 -20.19 -4.24 8.65
C ALA A 269 -18.72 -4.58 8.45
N GLY A 270 -18.32 -5.81 8.71
CA GLY A 270 -16.91 -6.19 8.62
C GLY A 270 -16.70 -7.70 8.69
N LEU A 271 -15.54 -8.09 9.16
CA LEU A 271 -15.10 -9.48 9.32
C LEU A 271 -15.09 -9.86 10.81
N ASN A 272 -15.38 -11.13 11.12
CA ASN A 272 -15.10 -11.66 12.44
C ASN A 272 -13.63 -12.14 12.54
N HIS A 273 -13.20 -12.56 13.72
CA HIS A 273 -11.81 -12.97 13.93
C HIS A 273 -11.48 -14.30 13.22
N TRP A 274 -12.44 -15.20 13.03
CA TRP A 274 -12.24 -16.45 12.28
C TRP A 274 -12.02 -16.20 10.78
N ASP A 275 -12.71 -15.20 10.22
CA ASP A 275 -12.45 -14.76 8.84
C ASP A 275 -10.99 -14.30 8.70
N LEU A 276 -10.50 -13.50 9.67
CA LEU A 276 -9.13 -13.04 9.69
C LEU A 276 -8.14 -14.22 9.81
N VAL A 277 -8.37 -15.16 10.74
CA VAL A 277 -7.55 -16.37 10.91
C VAL A 277 -7.46 -17.15 9.60
N ASN A 278 -8.59 -17.40 8.95
CA ASN A 278 -8.63 -18.14 7.68
C ASN A 278 -7.85 -17.41 6.57
N ILE A 279 -7.98 -16.08 6.52
CA ILE A 279 -7.25 -15.28 5.55
C ILE A 279 -5.74 -15.36 5.83
N PHE A 280 -5.29 -15.10 7.07
CA PHE A 280 -3.87 -15.14 7.42
C PHE A 280 -3.25 -16.53 7.26
N ASN A 281 -3.99 -17.60 7.58
CA ASN A 281 -3.56 -18.99 7.32
C ASN A 281 -3.34 -19.24 5.83
N SER A 282 -4.19 -18.69 4.95
CA SER A 282 -4.02 -18.81 3.50
C SER A 282 -2.72 -18.18 2.96
N TYR A 283 -2.10 -17.28 3.73
CA TYR A 283 -0.78 -16.69 3.46
C TYR A 283 0.37 -17.40 4.19
N GLY A 284 0.08 -18.40 5.03
CA GLY A 284 1.07 -19.14 5.81
C GLY A 284 1.64 -18.36 7.00
N CYS A 285 0.86 -17.43 7.57
CA CYS A 285 1.30 -16.64 8.71
C CYS A 285 1.55 -17.51 9.94
N GLN A 286 2.72 -17.35 10.56
CA GLN A 286 3.06 -17.96 11.83
C GLN A 286 2.58 -17.12 13.02
N TYR A 287 2.37 -15.83 12.81
CA TYR A 287 1.80 -14.91 13.79
C TYR A 287 0.79 -13.99 13.09
N ALA A 288 -0.34 -13.71 13.77
CA ALA A 288 -1.28 -12.69 13.32
C ALA A 288 -1.97 -12.03 14.51
N TYR A 289 -2.26 -10.73 14.37
CA TYR A 289 -2.76 -9.89 15.43
C TYR A 289 -3.78 -8.88 14.92
N ASN A 290 -4.87 -8.69 15.67
CA ASN A 290 -5.88 -7.70 15.38
C ASN A 290 -5.50 -6.35 16.02
N LEU A 291 -5.42 -5.31 15.22
CA LEU A 291 -5.19 -3.93 15.61
C LEU A 291 -6.53 -3.20 15.82
N ASP A 292 -6.51 -1.92 16.23
CA ASP A 292 -7.72 -1.13 16.37
C ASP A 292 -8.51 -1.07 15.06
N GLY A 293 -9.80 -1.24 15.18
CA GLY A 293 -10.72 -1.38 14.06
C GLY A 293 -11.83 -0.32 14.05
N GLY A 294 -12.99 -0.71 13.57
CA GLY A 294 -14.13 0.21 13.49
C GLY A 294 -13.81 1.43 12.62
N GLY A 295 -14.07 2.63 13.13
CA GLY A 295 -13.78 3.88 12.45
C GLY A 295 -12.30 4.18 12.27
N SER A 296 -11.40 3.49 13.00
CA SER A 296 -9.95 3.65 12.87
C SER A 296 -9.39 2.86 11.69
N ALA A 297 -10.10 1.83 11.20
CA ALA A 297 -9.64 0.95 10.16
C ALA A 297 -9.27 1.72 8.88
N THR A 298 -7.97 1.90 8.65
CA THR A 298 -7.45 2.67 7.52
C THR A 298 -6.21 1.99 6.95
N LEU A 299 -6.20 1.80 5.63
CA LEU A 299 -5.05 1.36 4.84
C LEU A 299 -4.60 2.47 3.90
N TYR A 300 -3.42 2.99 4.16
CA TYR A 300 -2.73 3.89 3.24
C TYR A 300 -1.83 3.10 2.29
N TYR A 301 -1.81 3.49 1.02
CA TYR A 301 -0.87 2.97 0.02
C TYR A 301 -0.50 4.06 -0.99
N ASN A 302 0.77 4.40 -1.04
CA ASN A 302 1.42 5.24 -2.05
C ASN A 302 0.62 6.48 -2.48
N GLY A 303 0.24 7.32 -1.52
CA GLY A 303 -0.45 8.59 -1.74
C GLY A 303 -1.98 8.54 -1.57
N GLN A 304 -2.58 7.39 -1.29
CA GLN A 304 -4.04 7.28 -1.17
C GLN A 304 -4.50 6.33 -0.06
N VAL A 305 -5.67 6.59 0.49
CA VAL A 305 -6.40 5.65 1.34
C VAL A 305 -7.12 4.65 0.45
N MET A 306 -6.94 3.36 0.70
CA MET A 306 -7.41 2.28 -0.18
C MET A 306 -8.80 1.80 0.18
N ASN A 307 -9.12 1.70 1.46
CA ASN A 307 -10.41 1.20 1.93
C ASN A 307 -11.45 2.33 2.04
N LYS A 308 -12.70 1.96 1.90
CA LYS A 308 -13.82 2.84 2.21
C LYS A 308 -13.86 3.11 3.71
N LEU A 309 -13.86 4.38 4.07
CA LEU A 309 -13.92 4.83 5.46
C LEU A 309 -15.38 4.95 5.93
N ILE A 310 -15.64 4.67 7.21
CA ILE A 310 -16.96 4.92 7.81
C ILE A 310 -17.28 6.41 7.73
N ASN A 311 -18.45 6.75 7.18
CA ASN A 311 -18.88 8.12 6.96
C ASN A 311 -17.91 8.96 6.09
N ASN A 312 -17.09 8.34 5.26
CA ASN A 312 -16.02 8.99 4.50
C ASN A 312 -15.05 9.82 5.37
N TYR A 313 -14.89 9.45 6.63
CA TYR A 313 -14.07 10.16 7.59
C TYR A 313 -12.91 9.30 8.08
N GLU A 314 -11.68 9.77 7.83
CA GLU A 314 -10.47 9.15 8.34
C GLU A 314 -10.26 9.56 9.80
N ARG A 315 -10.51 8.63 10.71
CA ARG A 315 -10.37 8.87 12.15
C ARG A 315 -8.89 9.05 12.51
N PRO A 316 -8.52 10.15 13.17
CA PRO A 316 -7.17 10.31 13.71
C PRO A 316 -6.89 9.30 14.82
N CYS A 317 -5.71 8.65 14.76
CA CYS A 317 -5.26 7.60 15.67
C CYS A 317 -4.02 8.01 16.46
N GLY A 318 -3.60 7.20 17.44
CA GLY A 318 -2.47 7.50 18.32
C GLY A 318 -1.12 7.04 17.79
N ASP A 319 -1.08 5.92 17.06
CA ASP A 319 0.13 5.33 16.48
C ASP A 319 -0.16 4.55 15.20
N PHE A 320 0.89 4.22 14.48
CA PHE A 320 0.82 3.67 13.13
C PHE A 320 1.91 2.62 12.90
N LEU A 321 1.58 1.62 12.07
CA LEU A 321 2.50 0.61 11.56
C LEU A 321 2.64 0.79 10.05
N TYR A 322 3.87 0.88 9.55
CA TYR A 322 4.08 1.12 8.12
C TYR A 322 5.40 0.55 7.60
N PHE A 323 5.50 0.49 6.28
CA PHE A 323 6.69 0.00 5.58
C PHE A 323 7.24 1.08 4.65
N THR A 324 8.57 1.23 4.66
CA THR A 324 9.32 2.14 3.79
C THR A 324 10.08 1.37 2.72
N ASN A 325 10.50 2.09 1.67
CA ASN A 325 11.41 1.54 0.66
C ASN A 325 12.88 1.60 1.12
#